data_9cbec5fc5d29dcbb207d6551204ec539
#
_entry.id   9cbec5fc5d29dcbb207d6551204ec539
#
_cell.length_a   1.000
_cell.length_b   1.000
_cell.length_c   1.000
_cell.angle_alpha   90.00
_cell.angle_beta   90.00
_cell.angle_gamma   90.00
#
_symmetry.space_group_name_H-M   'P 1'
#
loop_
_entity.id
_entity.type
_entity.pdbx_description
1 polymer ?
#
loop_
_entity_poly.entity_id
_entity_poly.type
_entity_poly.pdbx_seq_one_letter_code
_entity_poly.pdbx_strand_id
1 'polypeptide(L)'
;SSATNSTSETQAATPKAVKAAYDLANAKYTAQDATTAQKGIVQLSSATNSTSETLAATSKAVKAVMDETNKKAPLNSPALTGTPTTPTARQGTNNTQIANTAFVMAAIAALVDSSPDALNTLNELA
;
A
#
# COMPACT_ATOMS: atom_id res chain seq x y z
N SER A 1 12.51 -12.92 -58.81
CA SER A 1 11.47 -13.77 -58.24
C SER A 1 10.51 -12.96 -57.36
N SER A 2 9.24 -13.26 -57.50
CA SER A 2 8.20 -12.67 -56.64
C SER A 2 7.87 -13.53 -55.42
N ALA A 3 8.60 -14.63 -55.18
CA ALA A 3 8.44 -15.45 -54.03
C ALA A 3 8.94 -14.73 -52.76
N THR A 4 8.16 -14.83 -51.68
CA THR A 4 8.55 -14.23 -50.38
C THR A 4 9.16 -15.23 -49.42
N ASN A 5 9.20 -16.50 -49.82
CA ASN A 5 9.76 -17.60 -49.02
C ASN A 5 10.94 -18.33 -49.71
N SER A 6 11.54 -17.69 -50.71
CA SER A 6 12.67 -18.29 -51.46
C SER A 6 13.94 -18.25 -50.59
N THR A 7 14.71 -19.33 -50.64
CA THR A 7 16.03 -19.41 -50.06
C THR A 7 17.15 -19.25 -51.07
N SER A 8 16.83 -18.86 -52.30
CA SER A 8 17.80 -18.69 -53.39
C SER A 8 18.80 -17.60 -53.07
N GLU A 9 20.08 -17.88 -53.29
CA GLU A 9 21.19 -16.91 -53.18
C GLU A 9 21.52 -16.25 -54.50
N THR A 10 20.82 -16.64 -55.59
CA THR A 10 21.14 -16.20 -56.96
C THR A 10 20.00 -15.42 -57.63
N GLN A 11 18.83 -15.37 -57.04
CA GLN A 11 17.66 -14.63 -57.58
C GLN A 11 17.48 -13.32 -56.83
N ALA A 12 17.20 -12.27 -57.54
CA ALA A 12 16.83 -10.99 -56.97
C ALA A 12 15.33 -10.97 -56.65
N ALA A 13 14.97 -10.33 -55.59
CA ALA A 13 13.55 -10.08 -55.23
C ALA A 13 12.98 -9.04 -56.21
N THR A 14 11.72 -9.24 -56.63
CA THR A 14 11.01 -8.25 -57.41
C THR A 14 10.43 -7.15 -56.50
N PRO A 15 10.15 -5.96 -57.06
CA PRO A 15 9.43 -4.96 -56.27
C PRO A 15 8.11 -5.49 -55.70
N LYS A 16 7.41 -6.40 -56.36
CA LYS A 16 6.20 -7.04 -55.89
C LYS A 16 6.45 -7.85 -54.59
N ALA A 17 7.55 -8.62 -54.60
CA ALA A 17 7.91 -9.40 -53.42
C ALA A 17 8.31 -8.48 -52.23
N VAL A 18 9.05 -7.42 -52.50
CA VAL A 18 9.42 -6.41 -51.50
C VAL A 18 8.18 -5.71 -50.93
N LYS A 19 7.21 -5.34 -51.83
CA LYS A 19 5.97 -4.72 -51.37
C LYS A 19 5.16 -5.67 -50.48
N ALA A 20 5.08 -6.95 -50.85
CA ALA A 20 4.36 -7.94 -50.04
C ALA A 20 4.97 -8.05 -48.63
N ALA A 21 6.31 -8.07 -48.52
CA ALA A 21 6.99 -8.11 -47.24
C ALA A 21 6.77 -6.81 -46.45
N TYR A 22 6.82 -5.66 -47.11
CA TYR A 22 6.59 -4.35 -46.49
C TYR A 22 5.16 -4.25 -45.95
N ASP A 23 4.15 -4.64 -46.77
CA ASP A 23 2.76 -4.61 -46.36
C ASP A 23 2.52 -5.53 -45.15
N LEU A 24 3.15 -6.71 -45.13
CA LEU A 24 3.06 -7.64 -44.02
C LEU A 24 3.67 -7.03 -42.75
N ALA A 25 4.82 -6.36 -42.88
CA ALA A 25 5.47 -5.68 -41.76
C ALA A 25 4.59 -4.56 -41.20
N ASN A 26 3.95 -3.77 -42.09
CA ASN A 26 3.04 -2.71 -41.66
C ASN A 26 1.77 -3.22 -40.99
N ALA A 27 1.34 -4.44 -41.32
CA ALA A 27 0.17 -5.06 -40.69
C ALA A 27 0.45 -5.63 -39.32
N LYS A 28 1.73 -5.75 -38.90
CA LYS A 28 2.08 -6.25 -37.59
C LYS A 28 1.71 -5.24 -36.53
N TYR A 29 1.38 -5.76 -35.34
CA TYR A 29 1.05 -4.93 -34.19
C TYR A 29 2.22 -4.00 -33.87
N THR A 30 1.94 -2.70 -33.86
CA THR A 30 2.89 -1.70 -33.36
C THR A 30 2.67 -1.56 -31.86
N ALA A 31 3.71 -1.77 -31.09
CA ALA A 31 3.64 -1.69 -29.64
C ALA A 31 3.23 -0.27 -29.22
N GLN A 32 2.25 -0.20 -28.32
CA GLN A 32 1.72 1.04 -27.77
C GLN A 32 1.90 1.02 -26.26
N ASP A 33 1.97 2.19 -25.63
CA ASP A 33 1.99 2.28 -24.20
C ASP A 33 0.66 1.82 -23.60
N ALA A 34 0.73 1.03 -22.55
CA ALA A 34 -0.44 0.60 -21.81
C ALA A 34 -1.07 1.78 -21.06
N THR A 35 -2.39 1.84 -21.03
CA THR A 35 -3.16 2.76 -20.19
C THR A 35 -4.26 1.97 -19.49
N THR A 36 -5.03 2.62 -18.63
CA THR A 36 -6.16 1.97 -17.96
C THR A 36 -7.27 1.57 -18.93
N ALA A 37 -7.26 2.12 -20.15
CA ALA A 37 -8.24 1.82 -21.20
C ALA A 37 -7.66 1.01 -22.35
N GLN A 38 -6.36 0.76 -22.37
CA GLN A 38 -5.68 0.12 -23.50
C GLN A 38 -4.55 -0.77 -23.04
N LYS A 39 -4.52 -1.99 -23.59
CA LYS A 39 -3.39 -2.90 -23.40
C LYS A 39 -2.16 -2.42 -24.18
N GLY A 40 -0.98 -2.65 -23.64
CA GLY A 40 0.25 -2.25 -24.31
C GLY A 40 1.49 -2.55 -23.48
N ILE A 41 2.60 -1.88 -23.81
CA ILE A 41 3.88 -1.95 -23.10
C ILE A 41 3.76 -1.10 -21.83
N VAL A 42 4.38 -1.56 -20.75
CA VAL A 42 4.41 -0.83 -19.49
C VAL A 42 5.85 -0.67 -19.03
N GLN A 43 6.19 0.52 -18.54
CA GLN A 43 7.45 0.82 -17.91
C GLN A 43 7.39 0.39 -16.44
N LEU A 44 8.43 -0.27 -15.96
CA LEU A 44 8.55 -0.65 -14.57
C LEU A 44 9.03 0.52 -13.71
N SER A 45 8.62 0.53 -12.45
CA SER A 45 9.06 1.52 -11.47
C SER A 45 9.23 0.88 -10.10
N SER A 46 10.30 1.23 -9.40
CA SER A 46 10.50 0.82 -8.02
C SER A 46 10.08 1.90 -7.02
N ALA A 47 9.44 2.97 -7.46
CA ALA A 47 8.95 4.00 -6.57
C ALA A 47 7.82 3.46 -5.68
N THR A 48 7.81 3.88 -4.41
CA THR A 48 6.77 3.51 -3.44
C THR A 48 5.80 4.65 -3.16
N ASN A 49 5.99 5.80 -3.82
CA ASN A 49 5.15 6.99 -3.65
C ASN A 49 4.60 7.52 -4.99
N SER A 50 4.60 6.70 -6.04
CA SER A 50 4.10 7.12 -7.34
C SER A 50 2.57 7.07 -7.39
N THR A 51 1.99 8.08 -8.02
CA THR A 51 0.55 8.13 -8.33
C THR A 51 0.27 7.74 -9.79
N SER A 52 1.27 7.23 -10.51
CA SER A 52 1.14 6.90 -11.93
C SER A 52 0.16 5.75 -12.14
N GLU A 53 -0.68 5.89 -13.16
CA GLU A 53 -1.58 4.83 -13.63
C GLU A 53 -1.03 4.09 -14.85
N THR A 54 0.20 4.43 -15.30
CA THR A 54 0.82 3.86 -16.49
C THR A 54 2.12 3.11 -16.22
N LEU A 55 2.55 3.05 -14.96
CA LEU A 55 3.73 2.31 -14.52
C LEU A 55 3.33 1.04 -13.77
N ALA A 56 4.19 0.03 -13.81
CA ALA A 56 4.00 -1.19 -13.02
C ALA A 56 5.05 -1.25 -11.91
N ALA A 57 4.63 -1.67 -10.73
CA ALA A 57 5.54 -1.85 -9.61
C ALA A 57 6.47 -3.05 -9.82
N THR A 58 7.72 -2.89 -9.43
CA THR A 58 8.69 -3.99 -9.41
C THR A 58 8.54 -4.82 -8.15
N SER A 59 9.12 -6.04 -8.15
CA SER A 59 9.23 -6.85 -6.94
C SER A 59 9.96 -6.10 -5.82
N LYS A 60 10.95 -5.25 -6.18
CA LYS A 60 11.67 -4.42 -5.20
C LYS A 60 10.73 -3.44 -4.50
N ALA A 61 9.83 -2.78 -5.25
CA ALA A 61 8.85 -1.87 -4.66
C ALA A 61 7.88 -2.61 -3.74
N VAL A 62 7.39 -3.78 -4.18
CA VAL A 62 6.48 -4.61 -3.38
C VAL A 62 7.15 -5.08 -2.09
N LYS A 63 8.43 -5.50 -2.16
CA LYS A 63 9.17 -5.91 -0.97
C LYS A 63 9.31 -4.75 0.02
N ALA A 64 9.61 -3.55 -0.45
CA ALA A 64 9.71 -2.37 0.42
C ALA A 64 8.40 -2.11 1.17
N VAL A 65 7.26 -2.23 0.49
CA VAL A 65 5.94 -2.09 1.10
C VAL A 65 5.67 -3.23 2.10
N MET A 66 6.04 -4.47 1.75
CA MET A 66 5.87 -5.61 2.66
C MET A 66 6.73 -5.44 3.92
N ASP A 67 7.96 -4.97 3.80
CA ASP A 67 8.84 -4.72 4.93
C ASP A 67 8.24 -3.66 5.87
N GLU A 68 7.68 -2.60 5.32
CA GLU A 68 6.95 -1.60 6.11
C GLU A 68 5.68 -2.17 6.74
N THR A 69 4.94 -2.99 6.00
CA THR A 69 3.73 -3.64 6.51
C THR A 69 4.04 -4.54 7.69
N ASN A 70 5.15 -5.27 7.64
CA ASN A 70 5.57 -6.17 8.72
C ASN A 70 5.97 -5.43 10.01
N LYS A 71 6.21 -4.12 9.94
CA LYS A 71 6.45 -3.29 11.12
C LYS A 71 5.17 -2.85 11.82
N LYS A 72 4.00 -3.05 11.19
CA LYS A 72 2.72 -2.62 11.74
C LYS A 72 2.13 -3.72 12.62
N ALA A 73 1.49 -3.31 13.72
CA ALA A 73 0.78 -4.24 14.58
C ALA A 73 -0.52 -4.71 13.90
N PRO A 74 -0.91 -5.98 14.11
CA PRO A 74 -2.20 -6.46 13.63
C PRO A 74 -3.34 -5.77 14.38
N LEU A 75 -4.52 -5.70 13.74
CA LEU A 75 -5.70 -5.13 14.39
C LEU A 75 -6.23 -6.03 15.51
N ASN A 76 -6.06 -7.35 15.35
CA ASN A 76 -6.55 -8.30 16.33
C ASN A 76 -5.42 -8.68 17.30
N SER A 77 -5.59 -8.36 18.55
CA SER A 77 -4.67 -8.69 19.65
C SER A 77 -3.23 -8.22 19.37
N PRO A 78 -3.01 -6.92 19.09
CA PRO A 78 -1.67 -6.43 18.78
C PRO A 78 -0.74 -6.57 20.00
N ALA A 79 0.51 -7.01 19.78
CA ALA A 79 1.59 -6.95 20.75
C ALA A 79 2.48 -5.76 20.40
N LEU A 80 2.43 -4.72 21.20
CA LEU A 80 3.19 -3.50 20.98
C LEU A 80 4.48 -3.52 21.79
N THR A 81 5.51 -2.82 21.32
CA THR A 81 6.80 -2.70 21.97
C THR A 81 7.14 -1.23 22.24
N GLY A 82 8.13 -0.99 23.10
CA GLY A 82 8.53 0.36 23.46
C GLY A 82 7.52 1.04 24.38
N THR A 83 7.21 2.29 24.12
CA THR A 83 6.26 3.09 24.92
C THR A 83 5.08 3.56 24.07
N PRO A 84 4.12 2.68 23.77
CA PRO A 84 2.93 3.08 23.01
C PRO A 84 2.15 4.15 23.76
N THR A 85 1.56 5.08 23.02
CA THR A 85 0.76 6.16 23.58
C THR A 85 -0.67 6.10 23.09
N THR A 86 -1.59 6.64 23.89
CA THR A 86 -3.00 6.79 23.52
C THR A 86 -3.45 8.21 23.87
N PRO A 87 -4.47 8.74 23.19
CA PRO A 87 -5.14 9.96 23.66
C PRO A 87 -5.67 9.77 25.08
N THR A 88 -5.54 10.80 25.91
CA THR A 88 -6.06 10.75 27.29
C THR A 88 -7.58 10.96 27.26
N ALA A 89 -8.31 9.99 27.75
CA ALA A 89 -9.76 10.08 27.85
C ALA A 89 -10.16 11.14 28.89
N ARG A 90 -11.33 11.76 28.64
CA ARG A 90 -11.91 12.70 29.62
C ARG A 90 -12.21 11.96 30.92
N GLN A 91 -11.97 12.59 32.08
CA GLN A 91 -12.39 12.04 33.36
C GLN A 91 -13.90 11.75 33.37
N GLY A 92 -14.27 10.63 33.97
CA GLY A 92 -15.64 10.14 33.96
C GLY A 92 -15.98 9.25 32.76
N THR A 93 -15.12 9.13 31.78
CA THR A 93 -15.32 8.21 30.65
C THR A 93 -15.45 6.78 31.15
N ASN A 94 -16.53 6.12 30.74
CA ASN A 94 -16.82 4.73 31.08
C ASN A 94 -17.27 4.00 29.81
N ASN A 95 -16.31 3.59 29.01
CA ASN A 95 -16.55 2.90 27.75
C ASN A 95 -15.31 2.07 27.36
N THR A 96 -15.18 1.68 26.10
CA THR A 96 -14.10 0.84 25.60
C THR A 96 -12.84 1.60 25.21
N GLN A 97 -12.73 2.89 25.51
CA GLN A 97 -11.48 3.62 25.32
C GLN A 97 -10.40 3.12 26.26
N ILE A 98 -9.13 3.25 25.82
CA ILE A 98 -7.98 2.82 26.62
C ILE A 98 -7.66 3.92 27.65
N ALA A 99 -7.60 3.54 28.93
CA ALA A 99 -7.11 4.40 29.98
C ALA A 99 -5.57 4.38 29.96
N ASN A 100 -4.95 5.55 29.81
CA ASN A 100 -3.50 5.69 29.87
C ASN A 100 -3.06 6.14 31.29
N THR A 101 -1.74 6.29 31.46
CA THR A 101 -1.20 6.66 32.79
C THR A 101 -1.71 8.02 33.25
N ALA A 102 -1.88 8.98 32.34
CA ALA A 102 -2.38 10.30 32.69
C ALA A 102 -3.83 10.24 33.17
N PHE A 103 -4.67 9.45 32.50
CA PHE A 103 -6.07 9.25 32.94
C PHE A 103 -6.12 8.61 34.32
N VAL A 104 -5.32 7.58 34.57
CA VAL A 104 -5.30 6.86 35.84
C VAL A 104 -4.82 7.79 36.96
N MET A 105 -3.74 8.53 36.75
CA MET A 105 -3.21 9.44 37.76
C MET A 105 -4.18 10.56 38.09
N ALA A 106 -4.86 11.13 37.11
CA ALA A 106 -5.87 12.16 37.34
C ALA A 106 -7.08 11.60 38.11
N ALA A 107 -7.49 10.38 37.80
CA ALA A 107 -8.60 9.72 38.52
C ALA A 107 -8.23 9.45 39.98
N ILE A 108 -7.00 9.00 40.25
CA ILE A 108 -6.50 8.79 41.62
C ILE A 108 -6.45 10.12 42.37
N ALA A 109 -5.93 11.19 41.76
CA ALA A 109 -5.88 12.51 42.39
C ALA A 109 -7.28 13.02 42.76
N ALA A 110 -8.25 12.87 41.87
CA ALA A 110 -9.63 13.24 42.13
C ALA A 110 -10.23 12.44 43.31
N LEU A 111 -9.94 11.14 43.35
CA LEU A 111 -10.39 10.28 44.45
C LEU A 111 -9.75 10.69 45.78
N VAL A 112 -8.47 11.00 45.79
CA VAL A 112 -7.76 11.47 46.99
C VAL A 112 -8.35 12.79 47.46
N ASP A 113 -8.61 13.74 46.58
CA ASP A 113 -9.21 15.01 46.92
C ASP A 113 -10.61 14.88 47.57
N SER A 114 -11.36 13.85 47.18
CA SER A 114 -12.68 13.58 47.73
C SER A 114 -12.64 12.58 48.91
N SER A 115 -11.47 12.05 49.31
CA SER A 115 -11.37 10.98 50.27
C SER A 115 -11.85 11.38 51.69
N PRO A 116 -11.67 12.63 52.19
CA PRO A 116 -12.23 12.99 53.51
C PRO A 116 -13.73 12.77 53.57
N ASP A 117 -14.46 13.18 52.55
CA ASP A 117 -15.90 12.98 52.44
C ASP A 117 -16.25 11.50 52.28
N ALA A 118 -15.52 10.78 51.48
CA ALA A 118 -15.70 9.34 51.29
C ALA A 118 -15.42 8.56 52.58
N LEU A 119 -14.37 8.92 53.33
CA LEU A 119 -14.07 8.30 54.60
C LEU A 119 -15.15 8.58 55.64
N ASN A 120 -15.66 9.80 55.72
CA ASN A 120 -16.75 10.12 56.60
C ASN A 120 -17.99 9.28 56.29
N THR A 121 -18.36 9.15 55.03
CA THR A 121 -19.49 8.31 54.61
C THR A 121 -19.31 6.86 55.01
N LEU A 122 -18.09 6.31 54.83
CA LEU A 122 -17.79 4.94 55.24
C LEU A 122 -17.86 4.79 56.75
N ASN A 123 -17.37 5.77 57.52
CA ASN A 123 -17.42 5.74 58.96
C ASN A 123 -18.87 5.81 59.47
N GLU A 124 -19.72 6.59 58.84
CA GLU A 124 -21.13 6.68 59.20
C GLU A 124 -21.89 5.38 58.94
N LEU A 125 -21.45 4.60 57.94
CA LEU A 125 -22.02 3.30 57.60
C LEU A 125 -21.53 2.18 58.52
N ALA A 126 -20.43 2.38 59.19
CA ALA A 126 -19.90 1.42 60.12
C ALA A 126 -20.62 1.48 61.45
#